data_cfc6f8a876fe4bb1306c07d1708cc615
#
_entry.id   cfc6f8a876fe4bb1306c07d1708cc615
#
_cell.length_a   1.000
_cell.length_b   1.000
_cell.length_c   1.000
_cell.angle_alpha   90.00
_cell.angle_beta   90.00
_cell.angle_gamma   90.00
#
_symmetry.space_group_name_H-M   'P 1'
#
loop_
_entity.id
_entity.type
_entity.pdbx_description
1 polymer ?
#
loop_
_entity_poly.entity_id
_entity_poly.type
_entity_poly.pdbx_seq_one_letter_code
_entity_poly.pdbx_strand_id
1 'polypeptide(L)'
;MNKEKEMTAPVVSVGADTEQSSQNLTDNSLTDFDPDFKGFDEMQREILRMMDPSYLKTVSMSELLDNVYQSKPPLVDGLLYRGTYLFVGAPKLGKSFLMTQLAYHISTGTPLWNYSVHKGTVLYLALEDDYRRLQERSYRMFGTAENESLFFSVSAGQLGSGLDEQLTNFLREHPDTSLIIIDTLQKVREVGGDNYSYANDYQIINRLKALADSYGICLLLVHHTRKQQADDKFDMISGTNGLLGAADGAFLLTKEKRTGNAACLDVSGRDQPDQRLHLFRNEETLAWELERVETELWKAPPELLLEQVSAFLSSGGKEWAGTPTELAVLLGVDMKPNALTRRLNVNAGRLLNEYGIRYESSRSRNERTVKLAAAERS
;
A
#
# COMPACT_ATOMS: atom_id res chain seq x y z
N MET A 1 43.70 37.29 -42.18
CA MET A 1 44.89 37.77 -41.42
C MET A 1 44.74 37.35 -39.99
N ASN A 2 45.64 36.44 -39.60
CA ASN A 2 46.19 36.21 -38.24
C ASN A 2 45.24 35.81 -37.13
N LYS A 3 45.54 34.84 -36.27
CA LYS A 3 46.60 33.80 -36.13
C LYS A 3 46.11 32.85 -35.04
N GLU A 4 46.32 31.60 -35.27
CA GLU A 4 46.34 30.53 -34.29
C GLU A 4 47.27 30.81 -33.11
N LYS A 5 46.91 30.36 -31.94
CA LYS A 5 47.90 30.01 -30.91
C LYS A 5 47.44 28.74 -30.19
N GLU A 6 48.07 27.64 -30.55
CA GLU A 6 48.24 26.44 -29.72
C GLU A 6 48.97 26.81 -28.42
N MET A 7 48.60 26.16 -27.33
CA MET A 7 49.45 26.04 -26.18
C MET A 7 49.43 24.59 -25.65
N THR A 8 50.56 23.98 -25.84
CA THR A 8 50.97 22.60 -25.43
C THR A 8 51.13 22.47 -23.94
N ALA A 9 50.78 21.30 -23.43
CA ALA A 9 51.07 20.82 -22.07
C ALA A 9 52.56 20.41 -21.88
N PRO A 10 53.11 20.56 -20.69
CA PRO A 10 54.41 19.95 -20.39
C PRO A 10 54.31 18.53 -19.83
N VAL A 11 55.06 17.65 -20.43
CA VAL A 11 55.44 16.32 -19.95
C VAL A 11 56.50 16.49 -18.86
N VAL A 12 56.27 15.89 -17.69
CA VAL A 12 57.34 15.69 -16.70
C VAL A 12 57.58 14.21 -16.53
N SER A 13 58.71 13.76 -16.99
CA SER A 13 59.34 12.48 -16.68
C SER A 13 60.09 12.61 -15.36
N VAL A 14 59.87 11.67 -14.43
CA VAL A 14 60.79 11.45 -13.31
C VAL A 14 61.11 9.95 -13.24
N GLY A 15 62.40 9.71 -13.27
CA GLY A 15 63.02 8.42 -13.30
C GLY A 15 63.02 7.67 -11.96
N ALA A 16 63.45 6.46 -12.11
CA ALA A 16 63.60 5.41 -11.11
C ALA A 16 64.66 5.72 -10.02
N ASP A 17 64.50 4.93 -8.98
CA ASP A 17 65.44 4.48 -7.96
C ASP A 17 65.11 4.94 -6.53
N THR A 18 64.66 4.01 -5.74
CA THR A 18 65.39 3.45 -4.62
C THR A 18 64.63 2.29 -3.95
N GLU A 19 65.38 1.17 -3.90
CA GLU A 19 65.02 -0.03 -3.13
C GLU A 19 65.03 0.22 -1.62
N GLN A 20 64.38 -0.73 -0.92
CA GLN A 20 64.53 -1.11 0.49
C GLN A 20 63.64 -0.40 1.53
N SER A 21 62.55 -1.05 1.85
CA SER A 21 62.44 -1.73 3.16
C SER A 21 61.19 -2.61 3.20
N SER A 22 61.44 -3.90 3.02
CA SER A 22 60.53 -4.96 3.41
C SER A 22 60.49 -5.02 4.92
N GLN A 23 59.35 -4.65 5.49
CA GLN A 23 58.96 -5.13 6.83
C GLN A 23 57.51 -5.58 6.82
N ASN A 24 57.39 -6.88 6.99
CA ASN A 24 56.27 -7.69 7.46
C ASN A 24 55.16 -6.92 8.15
N LEU A 25 54.02 -6.84 7.47
CA LEU A 25 52.70 -6.82 8.10
C LEU A 25 51.95 -8.05 7.62
N THR A 26 52.45 -9.21 8.01
CA THR A 26 51.63 -10.40 8.20
C THR A 26 51.06 -10.30 9.60
N ASP A 27 49.80 -9.96 9.70
CA ASP A 27 48.98 -10.44 10.79
C ASP A 27 47.51 -10.30 10.36
N ASN A 28 46.93 -11.43 10.05
CA ASN A 28 45.98 -12.15 10.90
C ASN A 28 44.81 -11.30 11.42
N SER A 29 43.80 -11.07 10.54
CA SER A 29 42.43 -10.95 11.00
C SER A 29 41.39 -11.30 9.92
N LEU A 30 41.75 -12.08 8.89
CA LEU A 30 40.83 -12.53 7.83
C LEU A 30 40.69 -14.07 7.75
N THR A 31 40.94 -14.78 8.84
CA THR A 31 40.83 -16.25 8.89
C THR A 31 39.90 -16.76 10.01
N ASP A 32 38.89 -16.04 10.34
CA ASP A 32 37.70 -16.62 10.96
C ASP A 32 36.54 -16.67 9.94
N PHE A 33 36.83 -17.28 8.80
CA PHE A 33 35.79 -17.77 7.91
C PHE A 33 35.23 -19.05 8.54
N ASP A 34 34.08 -18.93 9.17
CA ASP A 34 33.29 -20.04 9.62
C ASP A 34 33.06 -21.00 8.43
N PRO A 35 33.59 -22.24 8.45
CA PRO A 35 33.40 -23.20 7.35
C PRO A 35 31.93 -23.64 7.16
N ASP A 36 31.02 -23.18 7.98
CA ASP A 36 29.56 -23.40 7.85
C ASP A 36 28.85 -22.36 6.97
N PHE A 37 29.58 -21.46 6.28
CA PHE A 37 28.98 -20.48 5.36
C PHE A 37 28.55 -21.11 4.02
N LYS A 38 27.91 -22.29 4.07
CA LYS A 38 27.18 -22.89 2.94
C LYS A 38 26.02 -21.99 2.48
N GLY A 39 25.58 -21.04 3.30
CA GLY A 39 24.51 -20.13 2.98
C GLY A 39 24.84 -19.10 1.90
N PHE A 40 26.10 -18.70 1.71
CA PHE A 40 26.46 -17.69 0.72
C PHE A 40 26.37 -18.25 -0.71
N ASP A 41 26.86 -19.46 -0.94
CA ASP A 41 26.77 -20.13 -2.25
C ASP A 41 25.34 -20.49 -2.63
N GLU A 42 24.53 -20.90 -1.65
CA GLU A 42 23.11 -21.17 -1.84
C GLU A 42 22.35 -19.87 -2.17
N MET A 43 22.64 -18.79 -1.46
CA MET A 43 22.03 -17.48 -1.70
C MET A 43 22.43 -16.91 -3.07
N GLN A 44 23.69 -17.02 -3.47
CA GLN A 44 24.13 -16.61 -4.81
C GLN A 44 23.47 -17.43 -5.92
N ARG A 45 23.36 -18.74 -5.74
CA ARG A 45 22.66 -19.62 -6.71
C ARG A 45 21.19 -19.27 -6.80
N GLU A 46 20.56 -18.94 -5.68
CA GLU A 46 19.14 -18.53 -5.65
C GLU A 46 18.93 -17.18 -6.34
N ILE A 47 19.82 -16.20 -6.12
CA ILE A 47 19.80 -14.91 -6.82
C ILE A 47 19.99 -15.11 -8.34
N LEU A 48 20.99 -15.89 -8.76
CA LEU A 48 21.21 -16.19 -10.17
C LEU A 48 20.01 -16.90 -10.81
N ARG A 49 19.39 -17.82 -10.07
CA ARG A 49 18.18 -18.51 -10.50
C ARG A 49 16.98 -17.56 -10.62
N MET A 50 16.84 -16.59 -9.69
CA MET A 50 15.79 -15.56 -9.75
C MET A 50 15.99 -14.58 -10.90
N MET A 51 17.22 -14.40 -11.39
CA MET A 51 17.53 -13.56 -12.54
C MET A 51 17.30 -14.28 -13.89
N ASP A 52 17.11 -15.61 -13.89
CA ASP A 52 16.80 -16.37 -15.10
C ASP A 52 15.33 -16.09 -15.51
N PRO A 53 15.08 -15.53 -16.70
CA PRO A 53 13.73 -15.26 -17.19
C PRO A 53 12.84 -16.51 -17.31
N SER A 54 13.44 -17.70 -17.40
CA SER A 54 12.72 -18.98 -17.45
C SER A 54 12.34 -19.53 -16.08
N TYR A 55 12.86 -18.91 -14.98
CA TYR A 55 12.58 -19.37 -13.64
C TYR A 55 11.23 -18.88 -13.11
N LEU A 56 10.31 -19.80 -12.85
CA LEU A 56 9.06 -19.52 -12.17
C LEU A 56 9.23 -19.72 -10.65
N LYS A 57 9.21 -18.63 -9.88
CA LYS A 57 9.23 -18.69 -8.42
C LYS A 57 7.91 -19.28 -7.92
N THR A 58 7.98 -20.44 -7.28
CA THR A 58 6.83 -21.13 -6.72
C THR A 58 7.03 -21.42 -5.24
N VAL A 59 5.94 -21.48 -4.50
CA VAL A 59 5.90 -21.95 -3.13
C VAL A 59 4.87 -23.07 -3.02
N SER A 60 5.15 -24.11 -2.25
CA SER A 60 4.19 -25.15 -1.98
C SER A 60 3.10 -24.63 -1.02
N MET A 61 1.92 -25.28 -1.00
CA MET A 61 0.87 -24.93 -0.02
C MET A 61 1.38 -25.06 1.43
N SER A 62 2.26 -26.00 1.70
CA SER A 62 2.85 -26.17 3.02
C SER A 62 3.75 -24.99 3.40
N GLU A 63 4.60 -24.55 2.47
CA GLU A 63 5.45 -23.35 2.66
C GLU A 63 4.61 -22.08 2.81
N LEU A 64 3.53 -21.95 2.01
CA LEU A 64 2.61 -20.82 2.12
C LEU A 64 2.02 -20.72 3.53
N LEU A 65 1.55 -21.84 4.10
CA LEU A 65 0.97 -21.87 5.44
C LEU A 65 2.02 -21.80 6.57
N ASP A 66 3.26 -22.20 6.29
CA ASP A 66 4.37 -22.16 7.26
C ASP A 66 5.02 -20.78 7.39
N ASN A 67 4.75 -19.87 6.47
CA ASN A 67 5.23 -18.50 6.51
C ASN A 67 4.19 -17.51 7.07
N VAL A 68 4.68 -16.42 7.66
CA VAL A 68 3.84 -15.29 8.10
C VAL A 68 3.87 -14.23 7.00
N TYR A 69 2.73 -13.96 6.39
CA TYR A 69 2.57 -12.85 5.46
C TYR A 69 1.90 -11.70 6.21
N GLN A 70 2.71 -10.72 6.60
CA GLN A 70 2.19 -9.55 7.29
C GLN A 70 1.45 -8.65 6.30
N SER A 71 0.16 -8.44 6.53
CA SER A 71 -0.60 -7.39 5.84
C SER A 71 -0.45 -6.07 6.60
N LYS A 72 -0.22 -4.99 5.87
CA LYS A 72 -0.36 -3.65 6.46
C LYS A 72 -1.85 -3.42 6.80
N PRO A 73 -2.16 -2.66 7.86
CA PRO A 73 -3.54 -2.35 8.20
C PRO A 73 -4.25 -1.63 7.05
N PRO A 74 -5.59 -1.73 6.97
CA PRO A 74 -6.37 -0.91 6.04
C PRO A 74 -6.15 0.59 6.31
N LEU A 75 -6.49 1.44 5.37
CA LEU A 75 -6.42 2.89 5.58
C LEU A 75 -7.63 3.38 6.37
N VAL A 76 -8.79 2.81 6.03
CA VAL A 76 -10.06 3.05 6.74
C VAL A 76 -10.67 1.67 7.02
N ASP A 77 -10.82 1.32 8.29
CA ASP A 77 -11.27 0.01 8.72
C ASP A 77 -12.62 -0.36 8.10
N GLY A 78 -12.67 -1.51 7.45
CA GLY A 78 -13.89 -2.00 6.80
C GLY A 78 -14.33 -1.24 5.53
N LEU A 79 -13.57 -0.22 5.08
CA LEU A 79 -13.94 0.58 3.93
C LEU A 79 -12.85 0.70 2.86
N LEU A 80 -11.59 1.01 3.21
CA LEU A 80 -10.52 1.23 2.25
C LEU A 80 -9.25 0.49 2.66
N TYR A 81 -8.80 -0.42 1.79
CA TYR A 81 -7.65 -1.26 2.01
C TYR A 81 -6.46 -0.83 1.14
N ARG A 82 -5.30 -1.48 1.33
CA ARG A 82 -4.15 -1.33 0.44
C ARG A 82 -4.47 -1.95 -0.92
N GLY A 83 -3.91 -1.40 -1.98
CA GLY A 83 -4.17 -1.86 -3.36
C GLY A 83 -4.63 -0.73 -4.27
N THR A 84 -5.16 -1.06 -5.43
CA THR A 84 -5.58 -0.09 -6.44
C THR A 84 -7.10 -0.10 -6.61
N TYR A 85 -7.72 1.04 -6.37
CA TYR A 85 -9.17 1.22 -6.41
C TYR A 85 -9.58 2.27 -7.42
N LEU A 86 -10.73 2.07 -8.03
CA LEU A 86 -11.39 3.09 -8.85
C LEU A 86 -12.38 3.87 -7.98
N PHE A 87 -12.39 5.20 -8.10
CA PHE A 87 -13.43 6.07 -7.53
C PHE A 87 -14.21 6.72 -8.66
N VAL A 88 -15.43 6.29 -8.87
CA VAL A 88 -16.18 6.60 -10.08
C VAL A 88 -17.46 7.38 -9.76
N GLY A 89 -17.88 8.23 -10.67
CA GLY A 89 -19.17 8.94 -10.58
C GLY A 89 -19.30 10.00 -11.67
N ALA A 90 -20.53 10.42 -11.95
CA ALA A 90 -20.78 11.43 -12.95
C ALA A 90 -20.05 12.76 -12.65
N PRO A 91 -19.76 13.58 -13.66
CA PRO A 91 -19.17 14.91 -13.44
C PRO A 91 -20.01 15.77 -12.50
N LYS A 92 -19.34 16.58 -11.66
CA LYS A 92 -19.95 17.56 -10.73
C LYS A 92 -20.81 16.95 -9.60
N LEU A 93 -20.66 15.65 -9.28
CA LEU A 93 -21.31 15.03 -8.13
C LEU A 93 -20.68 15.36 -6.76
N GLY A 94 -19.49 15.92 -6.74
CA GLY A 94 -18.74 16.20 -5.51
C GLY A 94 -17.67 15.15 -5.18
N LYS A 95 -17.19 14.40 -6.17
CA LYS A 95 -16.09 13.42 -6.00
C LYS A 95 -14.87 14.04 -5.35
N SER A 96 -14.37 15.16 -5.91
CA SER A 96 -13.17 15.83 -5.41
C SER A 96 -13.31 16.35 -3.97
N PHE A 97 -14.53 16.68 -3.50
CA PHE A 97 -14.77 16.98 -2.08
C PHE A 97 -14.63 15.75 -1.20
N LEU A 98 -15.16 14.59 -1.63
CA LEU A 98 -14.99 13.34 -0.90
C LEU A 98 -13.52 12.89 -0.91
N MET A 99 -12.80 13.09 -2.02
CA MET A 99 -11.35 12.81 -2.10
C MET A 99 -10.55 13.70 -1.15
N THR A 100 -10.86 14.99 -1.09
CA THR A 100 -10.21 15.92 -0.14
C THR A 100 -10.53 15.53 1.30
N GLN A 101 -11.76 15.13 1.59
CA GLN A 101 -12.19 14.66 2.92
C GLN A 101 -11.43 13.39 3.33
N LEU A 102 -11.43 12.38 2.47
CA LEU A 102 -10.70 11.12 2.70
C LEU A 102 -9.22 11.36 2.93
N ALA A 103 -8.58 12.18 2.08
CA ALA A 103 -7.18 12.57 2.20
C ALA A 103 -6.87 13.23 3.55
N TYR A 104 -7.73 14.15 3.99
CA TYR A 104 -7.57 14.83 5.28
C TYR A 104 -7.67 13.85 6.45
N HIS A 105 -8.69 12.99 6.48
CA HIS A 105 -8.87 12.04 7.57
C HIS A 105 -7.71 11.03 7.66
N ILE A 106 -7.19 10.54 6.52
CA ILE A 106 -6.06 9.61 6.50
C ILE A 106 -4.77 10.32 6.93
N SER A 107 -4.53 11.54 6.47
CA SER A 107 -3.30 12.27 6.84
C SER A 107 -3.27 12.74 8.31
N THR A 108 -4.43 12.95 8.92
CA THR A 108 -4.53 13.32 10.35
C THR A 108 -4.70 12.12 11.28
N GLY A 109 -5.20 10.98 10.77
CA GLY A 109 -5.58 9.82 11.58
C GLY A 109 -6.90 10.03 12.33
N THR A 110 -7.69 11.05 11.96
CA THR A 110 -9.00 11.30 12.57
C THR A 110 -10.05 10.38 11.96
N PRO A 111 -11.01 9.85 12.74
CA PRO A 111 -12.04 8.97 12.22
C PRO A 111 -12.81 9.59 11.05
N LEU A 112 -13.02 8.81 9.98
CA LEU A 112 -13.91 9.18 8.87
C LEU A 112 -15.29 8.61 9.16
N TRP A 113 -16.26 9.50 9.44
CA TRP A 113 -17.58 9.08 9.91
C TRP A 113 -17.47 8.21 11.17
N ASN A 114 -17.93 6.94 11.10
CA ASN A 114 -17.84 5.96 12.18
C ASN A 114 -16.71 4.95 12.00
N TYR A 115 -15.84 5.15 10.99
CA TYR A 115 -14.75 4.24 10.68
C TYR A 115 -13.45 4.73 11.32
N SER A 116 -12.70 3.83 11.93
CA SER A 116 -11.33 4.10 12.38
C SER A 116 -10.42 4.31 11.18
N VAL A 117 -9.46 5.21 11.32
CA VAL A 117 -8.53 5.59 10.24
C VAL A 117 -7.10 5.41 10.71
N HIS A 118 -6.29 4.76 9.90
CA HIS A 118 -4.86 4.60 10.14
C HIS A 118 -4.11 5.74 9.46
N LYS A 119 -3.42 6.53 10.29
CA LYS A 119 -2.66 7.71 9.84
C LYS A 119 -1.53 7.32 8.88
N GLY A 120 -1.33 8.15 7.84
CA GLY A 120 -0.20 8.05 6.93
C GLY A 120 -0.13 9.26 6.00
N THR A 121 1.01 9.47 5.37
CA THR A 121 1.19 10.53 4.38
C THR A 121 0.32 10.28 3.15
N VAL A 122 -0.28 11.35 2.63
CA VAL A 122 -1.17 11.33 1.48
C VAL A 122 -0.66 12.27 0.38
N LEU A 123 -0.57 11.77 -0.85
CA LEU A 123 -0.38 12.57 -2.06
C LEU A 123 -1.69 12.67 -2.83
N TYR A 124 -2.16 13.88 -3.10
CA TYR A 124 -3.34 14.12 -3.92
C TYR A 124 -2.96 14.88 -5.20
N LEU A 125 -2.94 14.16 -6.33
CA LEU A 125 -2.78 14.75 -7.67
C LEU A 125 -4.15 15.26 -8.14
N ALA A 126 -4.42 16.55 -7.90
CA ALA A 126 -5.68 17.22 -8.25
C ALA A 126 -5.56 17.89 -9.64
N LEU A 127 -5.47 17.08 -10.69
CA LEU A 127 -5.06 17.48 -12.04
C LEU A 127 -6.15 18.24 -12.84
N GLU A 128 -7.35 18.35 -12.31
CA GLU A 128 -8.44 19.18 -12.87
C GLU A 128 -8.70 20.43 -12.03
N ASP A 129 -7.84 20.71 -11.03
CA ASP A 129 -7.98 21.80 -10.09
C ASP A 129 -6.82 22.80 -10.18
N ASP A 130 -6.92 23.88 -9.44
CA ASP A 130 -5.85 24.85 -9.18
C ASP A 130 -5.66 25.05 -7.67
N TYR A 131 -4.50 25.58 -7.26
CA TYR A 131 -4.18 25.75 -5.83
C TYR A 131 -5.16 26.68 -5.11
N ARG A 132 -5.72 27.70 -5.77
CA ARG A 132 -6.72 28.58 -5.17
C ARG A 132 -8.00 27.83 -4.82
N ARG A 133 -8.50 27.00 -5.73
CA ARG A 133 -9.70 26.16 -5.46
C ARG A 133 -9.45 25.13 -4.38
N LEU A 134 -8.26 24.52 -4.37
CA LEU A 134 -7.86 23.59 -3.32
C LEU A 134 -7.80 24.29 -1.97
N GLN A 135 -7.22 25.50 -1.90
CA GLN A 135 -7.17 26.31 -0.68
C GLN A 135 -8.57 26.67 -0.17
N GLU A 136 -9.43 27.21 -1.04
CA GLU A 136 -10.81 27.59 -0.69
C GLU A 136 -11.62 26.37 -0.20
N ARG A 137 -11.47 25.22 -0.88
CA ARG A 137 -12.11 23.96 -0.49
C ARG A 137 -11.63 23.48 0.87
N SER A 138 -10.31 23.39 1.06
CA SER A 138 -9.71 22.92 2.31
C SER A 138 -10.11 23.82 3.47
N TYR A 139 -10.05 25.14 3.30
CA TYR A 139 -10.47 26.10 4.30
C TYR A 139 -11.96 25.93 4.68
N ARG A 140 -12.82 25.77 3.67
CA ARG A 140 -14.26 25.59 3.90
C ARG A 140 -14.59 24.28 4.64
N MET A 141 -13.86 23.22 4.35
CA MET A 141 -14.11 21.90 4.93
C MET A 141 -13.47 21.73 6.31
N PHE A 142 -12.29 22.30 6.55
CA PHE A 142 -11.47 21.99 7.73
C PHE A 142 -10.99 23.23 8.49
N GLY A 143 -11.31 24.44 8.01
CA GLY A 143 -10.83 25.67 8.61
C GLY A 143 -9.34 25.88 8.39
N THR A 144 -8.64 26.32 9.43
CA THR A 144 -7.21 26.64 9.44
C THR A 144 -6.36 25.50 10.05
N ALA A 145 -6.83 24.26 9.96
CA ALA A 145 -6.09 23.11 10.51
C ALA A 145 -4.74 22.93 9.82
N GLU A 146 -3.67 22.81 10.59
CA GLU A 146 -2.34 22.48 10.08
C GLU A 146 -2.25 20.99 9.74
N ASN A 147 -1.66 20.66 8.59
CA ASN A 147 -1.51 19.29 8.14
C ASN A 147 -0.30 19.15 7.20
N GLU A 148 0.81 18.69 7.73
CA GLU A 148 2.07 18.48 7.00
C GLU A 148 2.16 17.11 6.32
N SER A 149 1.19 16.23 6.55
CA SER A 149 1.14 14.88 5.96
C SER A 149 0.20 14.79 4.74
N LEU A 150 -0.38 15.91 4.27
CA LEU A 150 -1.24 15.98 3.09
C LEU A 150 -0.61 16.89 2.03
N PHE A 151 -0.19 16.29 0.94
CA PHE A 151 0.47 16.95 -0.19
C PHE A 151 -0.45 17.05 -1.39
N PHE A 152 -0.45 18.22 -2.05
CA PHE A 152 -1.22 18.46 -3.27
C PHE A 152 -0.30 18.77 -4.45
N SER A 153 -0.64 18.22 -5.62
CA SER A 153 -0.09 18.67 -6.89
C SER A 153 -1.21 18.87 -7.91
N VAL A 154 -1.14 19.95 -8.67
CA VAL A 154 -2.08 20.29 -9.76
C VAL A 154 -1.53 19.93 -11.13
N SER A 155 -0.35 19.35 -11.17
CA SER A 155 0.29 18.89 -12.41
C SER A 155 1.08 17.61 -12.16
N ALA A 156 1.11 16.74 -13.16
CA ALA A 156 1.92 15.52 -13.15
C ALA A 156 2.30 15.13 -14.57
N GLY A 157 3.32 14.30 -14.71
CA GLY A 157 3.65 13.63 -15.97
C GLY A 157 2.56 12.65 -16.38
N GLN A 158 2.72 12.07 -17.57
CA GLN A 158 1.86 10.98 -18.02
C GLN A 158 2.46 9.63 -17.64
N LEU A 159 1.63 8.63 -17.56
CA LEU A 159 2.07 7.25 -17.33
C LEU A 159 3.00 6.81 -18.47
N GLY A 160 4.19 6.31 -18.10
CA GLY A 160 5.25 6.01 -19.08
C GLY A 160 6.05 7.21 -19.57
N SER A 161 5.72 8.42 -19.11
CA SER A 161 6.41 9.66 -19.48
C SER A 161 6.50 10.62 -18.29
N GLY A 162 7.19 10.18 -17.22
CA GLY A 162 7.53 10.99 -16.06
C GLY A 162 6.67 10.76 -14.81
N LEU A 163 5.44 10.25 -14.91
CA LEU A 163 4.60 10.01 -13.74
C LEU A 163 5.20 8.93 -12.81
N ASP A 164 5.69 7.84 -13.40
CA ASP A 164 6.23 6.72 -12.63
C ASP A 164 7.44 7.14 -11.79
N GLU A 165 8.33 7.94 -12.39
CA GLU A 165 9.49 8.51 -11.70
C GLU A 165 9.09 9.51 -10.62
N GLN A 166 8.11 10.37 -10.90
CA GLN A 166 7.58 11.35 -9.94
C GLN A 166 6.99 10.67 -8.72
N LEU A 167 6.14 9.63 -8.92
CA LEU A 167 5.54 8.87 -7.83
C LEU A 167 6.61 8.10 -7.04
N THR A 168 7.57 7.47 -7.73
CA THR A 168 8.66 6.74 -7.08
C THR A 168 9.55 7.67 -6.23
N ASN A 169 9.85 8.87 -6.71
CA ASN A 169 10.64 9.85 -5.96
C ASN A 169 9.87 10.33 -4.74
N PHE A 170 8.58 10.68 -4.88
CA PHE A 170 7.75 11.08 -3.75
C PHE A 170 7.69 9.97 -2.68
N LEU A 171 7.49 8.71 -3.07
CA LEU A 171 7.44 7.57 -2.17
C LEU A 171 8.77 7.30 -1.45
N ARG A 172 9.89 7.67 -2.08
CA ARG A 172 11.22 7.57 -1.47
C ARG A 172 11.46 8.69 -0.45
N GLU A 173 10.96 9.90 -0.73
CA GLU A 173 11.03 11.04 0.18
C GLU A 173 10.06 10.92 1.36
N HIS A 174 8.92 10.24 1.15
CA HIS A 174 7.86 10.03 2.13
C HIS A 174 7.56 8.54 2.32
N PRO A 175 8.39 7.78 3.02
CA PRO A 175 8.25 6.31 3.14
C PRO A 175 7.03 5.86 3.95
N ASP A 176 6.41 6.77 4.72
CA ASP A 176 5.17 6.58 5.47
C ASP A 176 3.91 6.83 4.62
N THR A 177 4.07 7.08 3.30
CA THR A 177 2.93 7.28 2.40
C THR A 177 2.01 6.06 2.43
N SER A 178 0.75 6.32 2.65
CA SER A 178 -0.30 5.30 2.69
C SER A 178 -1.29 5.40 1.54
N LEU A 179 -1.55 6.61 1.03
CA LEU A 179 -2.52 6.88 -0.02
C LEU A 179 -1.95 7.82 -1.09
N ILE A 180 -2.18 7.45 -2.35
CA ILE A 180 -2.05 8.36 -3.49
C ILE A 180 -3.40 8.47 -4.19
N ILE A 181 -3.92 9.67 -4.39
CA ILE A 181 -5.14 9.95 -5.14
C ILE A 181 -4.76 10.58 -6.48
N ILE A 182 -5.28 10.04 -7.59
CA ILE A 182 -5.14 10.63 -8.93
C ILE A 182 -6.51 11.09 -9.42
N ASP A 183 -6.74 12.40 -9.43
CA ASP A 183 -8.00 13.02 -9.86
C ASP A 183 -7.75 13.93 -11.10
N THR A 184 -7.91 13.45 -12.33
CA THR A 184 -8.52 12.18 -12.73
C THR A 184 -7.53 11.29 -13.49
N LEU A 185 -7.82 9.98 -13.51
CA LEU A 185 -7.07 9.00 -14.29
C LEU A 185 -6.87 9.44 -15.76
N GLN A 186 -7.87 10.11 -16.35
CA GLN A 186 -7.82 10.59 -17.73
C GLN A 186 -6.66 11.56 -18.00
N LYS A 187 -6.21 12.31 -17.00
CA LYS A 187 -5.14 13.31 -17.14
C LYS A 187 -3.74 12.71 -17.21
N VAL A 188 -3.57 11.52 -16.68
CA VAL A 188 -2.29 10.81 -16.65
C VAL A 188 -2.16 9.72 -17.72
N ARG A 189 -3.21 9.48 -18.51
CA ARG A 189 -3.15 8.57 -19.67
C ARG A 189 -2.26 9.15 -20.75
N GLU A 190 -1.52 8.29 -21.44
CA GLU A 190 -0.75 8.69 -22.61
C GLU A 190 -1.67 9.30 -23.68
N VAL A 191 -1.25 10.46 -24.22
CA VAL A 191 -1.89 11.11 -25.38
C VAL A 191 -1.28 10.49 -26.64
N GLY A 192 -1.86 9.42 -27.13
CA GLY A 192 -1.34 8.83 -28.36
C GLY A 192 -2.03 7.54 -28.74
N GLY A 193 -3.05 7.64 -29.57
CA GLY A 193 -3.70 6.52 -30.24
C GLY A 193 -5.20 6.44 -29.96
N ASP A 194 -5.99 6.22 -31.02
CA ASP A 194 -7.45 6.01 -31.03
C ASP A 194 -7.90 4.73 -30.27
N ASN A 195 -7.07 4.19 -29.38
CA ASN A 195 -7.27 2.90 -28.78
C ASN A 195 -7.75 2.98 -27.32
N TYR A 196 -9.01 3.37 -27.12
CA TYR A 196 -9.78 2.91 -25.96
C TYR A 196 -10.06 1.41 -26.12
N SER A 197 -9.03 0.59 -25.95
CA SER A 197 -9.16 -0.87 -26.00
C SER A 197 -9.13 -1.42 -24.57
N TYR A 198 -9.80 -2.55 -24.38
CA TYR A 198 -9.76 -3.32 -23.13
C TYR A 198 -8.30 -3.58 -22.69
N ALA A 199 -7.44 -3.97 -23.62
CA ALA A 199 -6.04 -4.27 -23.35
C ALA A 199 -5.26 -3.06 -22.82
N ASN A 200 -5.50 -1.88 -23.38
CA ASN A 200 -4.83 -0.65 -22.94
C ASN A 200 -5.30 -0.22 -21.54
N ASP A 201 -6.62 -0.22 -21.29
CA ASP A 201 -7.19 0.07 -19.98
C ASP A 201 -6.65 -0.88 -18.91
N TYR A 202 -6.59 -2.17 -19.23
CA TYR A 202 -6.05 -3.21 -18.36
C TYR A 202 -4.55 -2.98 -18.03
N GLN A 203 -3.74 -2.64 -19.04
CA GLN A 203 -2.31 -2.38 -18.87
C GLN A 203 -2.04 -1.15 -18.00
N ILE A 204 -2.81 -0.08 -18.18
CA ILE A 204 -2.70 1.15 -17.37
C ILE A 204 -2.90 0.83 -15.89
N ILE A 205 -3.98 0.11 -15.55
CA ILE A 205 -4.26 -0.24 -14.16
C ILE A 205 -3.20 -1.20 -13.61
N ASN A 206 -2.77 -2.21 -14.38
CA ASN A 206 -1.74 -3.15 -13.93
C ASN A 206 -0.41 -2.46 -13.62
N ARG A 207 0.01 -1.48 -14.42
CA ARG A 207 1.23 -0.70 -14.18
C ARG A 207 1.13 0.09 -12.88
N LEU A 208 0.02 0.79 -12.67
CA LEU A 208 -0.25 1.53 -11.45
C LEU A 208 -0.38 0.60 -10.23
N LYS A 209 -1.02 -0.55 -10.42
CA LYS A 209 -1.14 -1.59 -9.40
C LYS A 209 0.21 -2.16 -8.98
N ALA A 210 1.09 -2.47 -9.94
CA ALA A 210 2.44 -2.95 -9.65
C ALA A 210 3.22 -1.97 -8.76
N LEU A 211 3.06 -0.65 -8.97
CA LEU A 211 3.63 0.37 -8.10
C LEU A 211 2.98 0.33 -6.71
N ALA A 212 1.65 0.32 -6.62
CA ALA A 212 0.94 0.28 -5.34
C ALA A 212 1.33 -0.96 -4.51
N ASP A 213 1.39 -2.13 -5.15
CA ASP A 213 1.76 -3.40 -4.52
C ASP A 213 3.22 -3.40 -4.02
N SER A 214 4.16 -2.84 -4.82
CA SER A 214 5.59 -2.80 -4.47
C SER A 214 5.88 -1.95 -3.24
N TYR A 215 5.13 -0.87 -3.04
CA TYR A 215 5.25 0.01 -1.87
C TYR A 215 4.25 -0.32 -0.76
N GLY A 216 3.28 -1.18 -1.02
CA GLY A 216 2.20 -1.55 -0.10
C GLY A 216 1.38 -0.34 0.31
N ILE A 217 0.95 0.47 -0.67
CA ILE A 217 0.13 1.66 -0.52
C ILE A 217 -1.27 1.45 -1.11
N CYS A 218 -2.17 2.37 -0.84
CA CYS A 218 -3.42 2.49 -1.58
C CYS A 218 -3.27 3.51 -2.71
N LEU A 219 -3.72 3.15 -3.89
CA LEU A 219 -3.83 4.03 -5.05
C LEU A 219 -5.30 4.19 -5.41
N LEU A 220 -5.84 5.40 -5.31
CA LEU A 220 -7.23 5.71 -5.59
C LEU A 220 -7.35 6.54 -6.87
N LEU A 221 -7.93 5.94 -7.91
CA LEU A 221 -8.01 6.49 -9.25
C LEU A 221 -9.40 7.04 -9.51
N VAL A 222 -9.53 8.38 -9.57
CA VAL A 222 -10.80 9.04 -9.84
C VAL A 222 -11.12 8.95 -11.33
N HIS A 223 -12.34 8.51 -11.65
CA HIS A 223 -12.79 8.35 -13.03
C HIS A 223 -14.26 8.76 -13.21
N HIS A 224 -14.73 8.77 -14.44
CA HIS A 224 -16.09 9.18 -14.78
C HIS A 224 -16.97 7.98 -15.16
N THR A 225 -18.29 8.11 -14.96
CA THR A 225 -19.27 7.17 -15.49
C THR A 225 -19.64 7.48 -16.94
N ARG A 226 -20.05 6.44 -17.70
CA ARG A 226 -20.73 6.58 -18.99
C ARG A 226 -22.13 7.17 -18.78
N LYS A 227 -22.69 7.72 -19.84
CA LYS A 227 -24.06 8.25 -19.81
C LYS A 227 -25.13 7.16 -19.92
N GLN A 228 -24.76 5.95 -20.32
CA GLN A 228 -25.68 4.81 -20.48
C GLN A 228 -26.03 4.22 -19.12
N GLN A 229 -27.30 3.91 -18.90
CA GLN A 229 -27.75 3.10 -17.77
C GLN A 229 -27.41 1.64 -18.05
N ALA A 230 -26.99 0.92 -17.02
CA ALA A 230 -26.74 -0.50 -17.04
C ALA A 230 -27.49 -1.17 -15.88
N ASP A 231 -27.80 -2.45 -16.03
CA ASP A 231 -28.48 -3.24 -14.99
C ASP A 231 -27.56 -3.37 -13.76
N ASP A 232 -26.28 -3.62 -13.96
CA ASP A 232 -25.26 -3.48 -12.95
C ASP A 232 -24.72 -2.04 -12.96
N LYS A 233 -24.74 -1.39 -11.80
CA LYS A 233 -24.25 -0.02 -11.64
C LYS A 233 -22.75 0.12 -11.95
N PHE A 234 -21.95 -0.91 -11.67
CA PHE A 234 -20.51 -0.88 -11.96
C PHE A 234 -20.21 -0.96 -13.46
N ASP A 235 -21.13 -1.48 -14.28
CA ASP A 235 -21.02 -1.44 -15.74
C ASP A 235 -21.12 -0.01 -16.32
N MET A 236 -21.56 0.97 -15.51
CA MET A 236 -21.54 2.39 -15.89
C MET A 236 -20.14 3.01 -15.85
N ILE A 237 -19.11 2.32 -15.37
CA ILE A 237 -17.74 2.84 -15.36
C ILE A 237 -17.31 3.14 -16.79
N SER A 238 -16.85 4.39 -17.03
CA SER A 238 -16.38 4.82 -18.34
C SER A 238 -15.09 4.07 -18.72
N GLY A 239 -14.90 3.78 -19.98
CA GLY A 239 -13.82 2.92 -20.46
C GLY A 239 -14.30 1.52 -20.75
N THR A 240 -13.47 0.53 -20.59
CA THR A 240 -13.80 -0.88 -20.78
C THR A 240 -13.93 -1.59 -19.43
N ASN A 241 -14.51 -2.79 -19.41
CA ASN A 241 -14.51 -3.65 -18.20
C ASN A 241 -13.07 -4.02 -17.75
N GLY A 242 -12.06 -3.69 -18.58
CA GLY A 242 -10.64 -3.85 -18.25
C GLY A 242 -10.18 -3.02 -17.06
N LEU A 243 -10.74 -1.81 -16.85
CA LEU A 243 -10.40 -0.99 -15.71
C LEU A 243 -10.85 -1.65 -14.40
N LEU A 244 -12.11 -2.07 -14.32
CA LEU A 244 -12.66 -2.72 -13.14
C LEU A 244 -12.03 -4.10 -12.89
N GLY A 245 -11.82 -4.87 -13.97
CA GLY A 245 -11.24 -6.21 -13.86
C GLY A 245 -9.80 -6.25 -13.35
N ALA A 246 -9.02 -5.18 -13.59
CA ALA A 246 -7.64 -5.06 -13.12
C ALA A 246 -7.51 -4.45 -11.71
N ALA A 247 -8.47 -3.63 -11.29
CA ALA A 247 -8.48 -3.00 -9.96
C ALA A 247 -8.82 -4.01 -8.84
N ASP A 248 -8.43 -3.69 -7.61
CA ASP A 248 -8.77 -4.49 -6.42
C ASP A 248 -10.20 -4.20 -5.93
N GLY A 249 -10.76 -3.08 -6.34
CA GLY A 249 -12.15 -2.72 -6.06
C GLY A 249 -12.54 -1.38 -6.66
N ALA A 250 -13.80 -1.00 -6.46
CA ALA A 250 -14.34 0.24 -6.94
C ALA A 250 -15.34 0.86 -5.96
N PHE A 251 -15.37 2.18 -5.97
CA PHE A 251 -16.31 3.05 -5.28
C PHE A 251 -17.14 3.80 -6.33
N LEU A 252 -18.44 3.66 -6.31
CA LEU A 252 -19.34 4.31 -7.25
C LEU A 252 -20.23 5.32 -6.54
N LEU A 253 -19.97 6.61 -6.74
CA LEU A 253 -20.79 7.69 -6.21
C LEU A 253 -21.94 8.02 -7.17
N THR A 254 -23.18 7.90 -6.69
CA THR A 254 -24.40 8.18 -7.44
C THR A 254 -25.32 9.11 -6.67
N LYS A 255 -26.13 9.90 -7.37
CA LYS A 255 -27.20 10.71 -6.80
C LYS A 255 -28.52 10.38 -7.50
N GLU A 256 -29.59 10.24 -6.74
CA GLU A 256 -30.93 10.06 -7.30
C GLU A 256 -31.42 11.34 -7.99
N LYS A 257 -31.22 12.47 -7.33
CA LYS A 257 -31.59 13.79 -7.87
C LYS A 257 -30.35 14.69 -7.95
N ARG A 258 -30.13 15.28 -9.11
CA ARG A 258 -28.92 16.11 -9.35
C ARG A 258 -28.85 17.35 -8.44
N THR A 259 -30.00 17.88 -8.04
CA THR A 259 -30.14 19.06 -7.16
C THR A 259 -30.17 18.70 -5.67
N GLY A 260 -30.25 17.41 -5.33
CA GLY A 260 -30.28 16.95 -3.94
C GLY A 260 -28.90 16.88 -3.30
N ASN A 261 -28.86 16.90 -1.97
CA ASN A 261 -27.63 16.74 -1.19
C ASN A 261 -27.35 15.27 -0.85
N ALA A 262 -28.32 14.39 -1.01
CA ALA A 262 -28.18 12.95 -0.77
C ALA A 262 -27.48 12.24 -1.93
N ALA A 263 -26.63 11.29 -1.60
CA ALA A 263 -25.91 10.43 -2.53
C ALA A 263 -25.77 9.01 -1.97
N CYS A 264 -25.55 8.04 -2.86
CA CYS A 264 -25.15 6.70 -2.48
C CYS A 264 -23.71 6.44 -2.95
N LEU A 265 -22.91 5.85 -2.10
CA LEU A 265 -21.59 5.34 -2.42
C LEU A 265 -21.65 3.81 -2.36
N ASP A 266 -21.74 3.17 -3.53
CA ASP A 266 -21.67 1.72 -3.66
C ASP A 266 -20.17 1.33 -3.68
N VAL A 267 -19.79 0.32 -2.87
CA VAL A 267 -18.43 -0.15 -2.69
C VAL A 267 -18.37 -1.63 -2.98
N SER A 268 -17.45 -2.05 -3.83
CA SER A 268 -17.19 -3.46 -4.14
C SER A 268 -15.68 -3.71 -4.25
N GLY A 269 -15.19 -4.82 -3.74
CA GLY A 269 -13.76 -5.15 -3.78
C GLY A 269 -13.49 -6.63 -3.51
N ARG A 270 -12.25 -7.07 -3.86
CA ARG A 270 -11.85 -8.48 -3.73
C ARG A 270 -11.81 -8.97 -2.28
N ASP A 271 -11.36 -8.10 -1.37
CA ASP A 271 -11.05 -8.46 0.02
C ASP A 271 -11.99 -7.76 1.03
N GLN A 272 -13.13 -7.26 0.56
CA GLN A 272 -14.11 -6.57 1.39
C GLN A 272 -15.52 -6.90 0.94
N PRO A 273 -16.49 -6.94 1.87
CA PRO A 273 -17.90 -7.15 1.52
C PRO A 273 -18.44 -5.96 0.71
N ASP A 274 -19.38 -6.23 -0.16
CA ASP A 274 -20.11 -5.19 -0.85
C ASP A 274 -20.91 -4.35 0.15
N GLN A 275 -20.86 -3.02 -0.04
CA GLN A 275 -21.48 -2.06 0.87
C GLN A 275 -22.16 -0.96 0.08
N ARG A 276 -23.22 -0.42 0.64
CA ARG A 276 -23.82 0.83 0.20
C ARG A 276 -23.89 1.82 1.34
N LEU A 277 -23.20 2.93 1.20
CA LEU A 277 -23.22 4.04 2.14
C LEU A 277 -24.17 5.12 1.63
N HIS A 278 -25.14 5.50 2.45
CA HIS A 278 -26.00 6.64 2.19
C HIS A 278 -25.36 7.88 2.78
N LEU A 279 -25.06 8.83 1.92
CA LEU A 279 -24.32 10.04 2.27
C LEU A 279 -25.19 11.26 2.07
N PHE A 280 -25.01 12.25 2.92
CA PHE A 280 -25.59 13.56 2.81
C PHE A 280 -24.47 14.60 2.74
N ARG A 281 -24.59 15.58 1.84
CA ARG A 281 -23.59 16.63 1.72
C ARG A 281 -23.99 17.83 2.58
N ASN A 282 -23.18 18.17 3.56
CA ASN A 282 -23.33 19.35 4.39
C ASN A 282 -23.24 20.62 3.53
N GLU A 283 -24.18 21.54 3.68
CA GLU A 283 -24.26 22.76 2.85
C GLU A 283 -23.21 23.82 3.25
N GLU A 284 -22.81 23.83 4.51
CA GLU A 284 -21.85 24.81 5.05
C GLU A 284 -20.42 24.39 4.76
N THR A 285 -20.06 23.19 5.18
CA THR A 285 -18.69 22.65 5.06
C THR A 285 -18.42 21.97 3.73
N LEU A 286 -19.47 21.57 3.00
CA LEU A 286 -19.41 20.76 1.78
C LEU A 286 -18.83 19.36 1.98
N ALA A 287 -18.58 18.95 3.22
CA ALA A 287 -18.19 17.60 3.58
C ALA A 287 -19.36 16.62 3.40
N TRP A 288 -19.04 15.37 3.16
CA TRP A 288 -20.00 14.30 3.12
C TRP A 288 -20.17 13.69 4.51
N GLU A 289 -21.40 13.56 4.95
CA GLU A 289 -21.79 12.95 6.21
C GLU A 289 -22.44 11.59 5.95
N LEU A 290 -22.14 10.61 6.79
CA LEU A 290 -22.72 9.28 6.69
C LEU A 290 -24.07 9.24 7.40
N GLU A 291 -25.13 8.89 6.66
CA GLU A 291 -26.48 8.72 7.22
C GLU A 291 -26.69 7.28 7.69
N ARG A 292 -26.43 6.30 6.82
CA ARG A 292 -26.57 4.87 7.13
C ARG A 292 -25.73 4.02 6.19
N VAL A 293 -25.47 2.77 6.61
CA VAL A 293 -24.75 1.76 5.82
C VAL A 293 -25.65 0.54 5.63
N GLU A 294 -25.68 0.06 4.39
CA GLU A 294 -26.19 -1.26 4.03
C GLU A 294 -25.00 -2.13 3.68
N THR A 295 -24.77 -3.19 4.42
CA THR A 295 -23.63 -4.10 4.21
C THR A 295 -24.16 -5.51 4.14
N GLU A 296 -23.69 -6.30 3.18
CA GLU A 296 -23.84 -7.74 3.25
C GLU A 296 -23.09 -8.24 4.50
N LEU A 297 -23.79 -9.01 5.34
CA LEU A 297 -23.25 -9.47 6.64
C LEU A 297 -22.16 -10.53 6.43
N TRP A 298 -21.02 -10.14 5.90
CA TRP A 298 -19.84 -10.99 5.90
C TRP A 298 -18.90 -10.57 7.04
N LYS A 299 -19.08 -11.17 8.21
CA LYS A 299 -18.09 -11.09 9.28
C LYS A 299 -17.25 -12.36 9.24
N ALA A 300 -15.94 -12.20 9.22
CA ALA A 300 -15.06 -13.35 9.49
C ALA A 300 -15.52 -14.02 10.79
N PRO A 301 -15.71 -15.35 10.81
CA PRO A 301 -16.16 -16.03 12.02
C PRO A 301 -15.19 -15.74 13.18
N PRO A 302 -15.71 -15.59 14.41
CA PRO A 302 -14.86 -15.43 15.59
C PRO A 302 -13.81 -16.55 15.66
N GLU A 303 -12.57 -16.17 15.87
CA GLU A 303 -11.47 -17.09 15.99
C GLU A 303 -11.07 -17.21 17.46
N LEU A 304 -11.64 -18.18 18.16
CA LEU A 304 -11.45 -18.39 19.60
C LEU A 304 -9.97 -18.44 20.00
N LEU A 305 -9.09 -18.96 19.12
CA LEU A 305 -7.66 -19.00 19.37
C LEU A 305 -7.06 -17.59 19.57
N LEU A 306 -7.52 -16.59 18.79
CA LEU A 306 -6.99 -15.23 18.91
C LEU A 306 -7.41 -14.57 20.23
N GLU A 307 -8.64 -14.84 20.69
CA GLU A 307 -9.12 -14.39 21.98
C GLU A 307 -8.29 -15.01 23.12
N GLN A 308 -7.98 -16.31 23.03
CA GLN A 308 -7.13 -17.00 23.99
C GLN A 308 -5.70 -16.44 24.03
N VAL A 309 -5.11 -16.14 22.87
CA VAL A 309 -3.79 -15.47 22.77
C VAL A 309 -3.85 -14.09 23.39
N SER A 310 -4.90 -13.31 23.14
CA SER A 310 -5.08 -11.99 23.72
C SER A 310 -5.22 -12.04 25.25
N ALA A 311 -6.05 -12.95 25.75
CA ALA A 311 -6.22 -13.15 27.19
C ALA A 311 -4.91 -13.60 27.87
N PHE A 312 -4.16 -14.48 27.23
CA PHE A 312 -2.86 -14.98 27.73
C PHE A 312 -1.85 -13.82 27.89
N LEU A 313 -1.66 -12.99 26.86
CA LEU A 313 -0.74 -11.85 26.93
C LEU A 313 -1.21 -10.79 27.93
N SER A 314 -2.51 -10.58 28.03
CA SER A 314 -3.07 -9.62 29.01
C SER A 314 -2.82 -10.04 30.47
N SER A 315 -2.73 -11.34 30.73
CA SER A 315 -2.49 -11.90 32.08
C SER A 315 -1.02 -12.16 32.40
N GLY A 316 -0.18 -12.42 31.39
CA GLY A 316 1.19 -12.91 31.56
C GLY A 316 2.31 -11.94 31.25
N GLY A 317 2.01 -10.74 30.75
CA GLY A 317 3.02 -9.74 30.40
C GLY A 317 2.89 -9.25 28.94
N LYS A 318 3.69 -8.23 28.58
CA LYS A 318 3.60 -7.61 27.26
C LYS A 318 4.25 -8.40 26.12
N GLU A 319 5.07 -9.40 26.45
CA GLU A 319 5.82 -10.20 25.48
C GLU A 319 5.93 -11.65 25.96
N TRP A 320 5.94 -12.54 24.98
CA TRP A 320 6.21 -13.97 25.19
C TRP A 320 6.97 -14.53 23.99
N ALA A 321 7.94 -15.44 24.24
CA ALA A 321 8.66 -16.16 23.23
C ALA A 321 8.91 -17.60 23.69
N GLY A 322 8.71 -18.57 22.79
CA GLY A 322 8.89 -19.98 23.08
C GLY A 322 8.54 -20.87 21.89
N THR A 323 8.43 -22.15 22.13
CA THR A 323 8.06 -23.14 21.11
C THR A 323 6.53 -23.19 20.92
N PRO A 324 6.06 -23.63 19.74
CA PRO A 324 4.63 -23.88 19.53
C PRO A 324 4.02 -24.92 20.48
N THR A 325 4.84 -25.86 20.95
CA THR A 325 4.40 -26.87 21.94
C THR A 325 4.13 -26.24 23.30
N GLU A 326 5.03 -25.38 23.77
CA GLU A 326 4.84 -24.63 25.01
C GLU A 326 3.63 -23.70 24.92
N LEU A 327 3.48 -23.01 23.77
CA LEU A 327 2.32 -22.14 23.57
C LEU A 327 1.00 -22.92 23.62
N ALA A 328 0.92 -24.09 22.98
CA ALA A 328 -0.28 -24.93 23.02
C ALA A 328 -0.69 -25.31 24.45
N VAL A 329 0.30 -25.65 25.28
CA VAL A 329 0.08 -25.98 26.71
C VAL A 329 -0.40 -24.74 27.47
N LEU A 330 0.25 -23.59 27.28
CA LEU A 330 -0.10 -22.34 27.98
C LEU A 330 -1.49 -21.83 27.62
N LEU A 331 -1.89 -21.99 26.38
CA LEU A 331 -3.24 -21.63 25.90
C LEU A 331 -4.30 -22.67 26.24
N GLY A 332 -3.91 -23.88 26.72
CA GLY A 332 -4.83 -24.95 27.01
C GLY A 332 -5.57 -25.50 25.78
N VAL A 333 -4.94 -25.43 24.59
CA VAL A 333 -5.54 -25.87 23.34
C VAL A 333 -5.11 -27.29 22.98
N ASP A 334 -6.07 -28.17 22.67
CA ASP A 334 -5.82 -29.52 22.15
C ASP A 334 -5.55 -29.46 20.64
N MET A 335 -4.37 -28.95 20.28
CA MET A 335 -3.97 -28.76 18.89
C MET A 335 -2.51 -29.15 18.68
N LYS A 336 -2.22 -29.86 17.57
CA LYS A 336 -0.84 -30.17 17.20
C LYS A 336 -0.04 -28.85 16.98
N PRO A 337 1.23 -28.77 17.46
CA PRO A 337 2.04 -27.56 17.37
C PRO A 337 2.13 -26.95 15.96
N ASN A 338 2.25 -27.79 14.92
CA ASN A 338 2.26 -27.32 13.53
C ASN A 338 0.91 -26.70 13.09
N ALA A 339 -0.21 -27.28 13.53
CA ALA A 339 -1.54 -26.76 13.22
C ALA A 339 -1.77 -25.41 13.92
N LEU A 340 -1.35 -25.30 15.19
CA LEU A 340 -1.38 -24.06 15.95
C LEU A 340 -0.60 -22.94 15.23
N THR A 341 0.67 -23.24 14.85
CA THR A 341 1.50 -22.26 14.16
C THR A 341 0.89 -21.80 12.84
N ARG A 342 0.42 -22.73 12.00
CA ARG A 342 -0.21 -22.38 10.72
C ARG A 342 -1.45 -21.52 10.90
N ARG A 343 -2.25 -21.81 11.91
CA ARG A 343 -3.45 -21.04 12.23
C ARG A 343 -3.10 -19.61 12.71
N LEU A 344 -2.06 -19.48 13.52
CA LEU A 344 -1.54 -18.16 13.92
C LEU A 344 -0.88 -17.41 12.76
N ASN A 345 -0.12 -18.10 11.89
CA ASN A 345 0.50 -17.49 10.70
C ASN A 345 -0.56 -16.83 9.79
N VAL A 346 -1.64 -17.55 9.48
CA VAL A 346 -2.74 -17.05 8.65
C VAL A 346 -3.47 -15.87 9.30
N ASN A 347 -3.56 -15.87 10.62
CA ASN A 347 -4.27 -14.85 11.40
C ASN A 347 -3.34 -13.76 11.98
N ALA A 348 -2.08 -13.69 11.56
CA ALA A 348 -1.12 -12.72 12.09
C ALA A 348 -1.61 -11.26 11.91
N GLY A 349 -2.21 -10.94 10.76
CA GLY A 349 -2.82 -9.64 10.51
C GLY A 349 -4.01 -9.34 11.42
N ARG A 350 -4.86 -10.32 11.71
CA ARG A 350 -5.98 -10.17 12.65
C ARG A 350 -5.51 -9.97 14.08
N LEU A 351 -4.48 -10.71 14.50
CA LEU A 351 -3.86 -10.51 15.82
C LEU A 351 -3.38 -9.08 15.99
N LEU A 352 -2.74 -8.52 14.96
CA LEU A 352 -2.27 -7.13 15.00
C LEU A 352 -3.44 -6.14 15.00
N ASN A 353 -4.37 -6.27 14.06
CA ASN A 353 -5.42 -5.26 13.82
C ASN A 353 -6.54 -5.30 14.87
N GLU A 354 -6.98 -6.51 15.29
CA GLU A 354 -8.11 -6.66 16.20
C GLU A 354 -7.68 -6.63 17.69
N TYR A 355 -6.46 -7.16 17.97
CA TYR A 355 -6.00 -7.35 19.36
C TYR A 355 -4.74 -6.54 19.71
N GLY A 356 -4.12 -5.85 18.75
CA GLY A 356 -2.89 -5.11 18.96
C GLY A 356 -1.71 -6.01 19.34
N ILE A 357 -1.65 -7.24 18.80
CA ILE A 357 -0.62 -8.22 19.11
C ILE A 357 0.21 -8.49 17.86
N ARG A 358 1.51 -8.19 17.92
CA ARG A 358 2.48 -8.57 16.89
C ARG A 358 2.84 -10.04 17.08
N TYR A 359 2.71 -10.82 16.02
CA TYR A 359 3.07 -12.23 15.96
C TYR A 359 4.21 -12.44 14.97
N GLU A 360 5.22 -13.21 15.39
CA GLU A 360 6.33 -13.63 14.56
C GLU A 360 6.56 -15.14 14.74
N SER A 361 6.90 -15.82 13.66
CA SER A 361 7.32 -17.22 13.66
C SER A 361 8.59 -17.37 12.86
N SER A 362 9.60 -17.98 13.46
CA SER A 362 10.86 -18.31 12.82
C SER A 362 11.15 -19.79 12.94
N ARG A 363 11.87 -20.36 11.96
CA ARG A 363 12.27 -21.77 11.96
C ARG A 363 13.79 -21.85 11.77
N SER A 364 14.48 -22.41 12.76
CA SER A 364 15.87 -22.85 12.64
C SER A 364 15.91 -24.30 12.13
N ARG A 365 17.11 -24.86 11.86
CA ARG A 365 17.26 -26.25 11.44
C ARG A 365 16.61 -27.27 12.41
N ASN A 366 16.60 -26.97 13.69
CA ASN A 366 16.18 -27.90 14.74
C ASN A 366 14.88 -27.52 15.45
N GLU A 367 14.45 -26.25 15.39
CA GLU A 367 13.34 -25.76 16.21
C GLU A 367 12.58 -24.63 15.54
N ARG A 368 11.28 -24.57 15.85
CA ARG A 368 10.44 -23.42 15.49
C ARG A 368 10.19 -22.58 16.74
N THR A 369 10.40 -21.28 16.63
CA THR A 369 10.16 -20.31 17.69
C THR A 369 9.00 -19.39 17.31
N VAL A 370 8.14 -19.10 18.25
CA VAL A 370 7.03 -18.16 18.15
C VAL A 370 7.28 -17.00 19.11
N LYS A 371 7.04 -15.78 18.67
CA LYS A 371 7.07 -14.57 19.48
C LYS A 371 5.72 -13.85 19.39
N LEU A 372 5.24 -13.40 20.52
CA LEU A 372 4.03 -12.60 20.69
C LEU A 372 4.42 -11.35 21.46
N ALA A 373 4.07 -10.17 20.98
CA ALA A 373 4.33 -8.90 21.66
C ALA A 373 3.14 -7.96 21.52
N ALA A 374 2.79 -7.23 22.57
CA ALA A 374 1.82 -6.15 22.47
C ALA A 374 2.38 -5.06 21.55
N ALA A 375 1.61 -4.66 20.55
CA ALA A 375 1.98 -3.56 19.66
C ALA A 375 1.90 -2.23 20.45
N GLU A 376 2.93 -1.40 20.35
CA GLU A 376 2.86 -0.04 20.86
C GLU A 376 1.77 0.71 20.09
N ARG A 377 0.80 1.26 20.82
CA ARG A 377 -0.19 2.17 20.22
C ARG A 377 0.54 3.47 19.87
N SER A 378 0.83 3.65 18.58
CA SER A 378 1.34 4.92 18.05
C SER A 378 0.23 5.96 17.98
#